data_4583a6acea74b5632e77ca11c1ae4394
#
_entry.id   4583a6acea74b5632e77ca11c1ae4394
#
_cell.length_a   1.000
_cell.length_b   1.000
_cell.length_c   1.000
_cell.angle_alpha   90.00
_cell.angle_beta   90.00
_cell.angle_gamma   90.00
#
_symmetry.space_group_name_H-M   'P 1'
#
loop_
_entity.id
_entity.type
_entity.pdbx_description
1 polymer ?
#
loop_
_entity_poly.entity_id
_entity_poly.type
_entity_poly.pdbx_seq_one_letter_code
_entity_poly.pdbx_strand_id
1 'polypeptide(L)'
;MLDNPMMKRCIGMGALGLALLSAVAVAADPASESGVYTGHDLVVHAQARTPDQTTAFYLGRGFPAAMLKEFNQSCFVTVSMRHTRPDVVWLEPARWRLRDANGRIIERRDRHYWNRVWKAINAPHASRATFGWTQLPESRDLQPDEPVGGNITIVPPTGPFSLEFRFATGKNKTGPEIVGRIEGLVCQAQESDMVTGNAP
;
A
#
# COMPACT_ATOMS: atom_id res chain seq x y z
N MET A 1 -48.38 -14.95 -74.58
CA MET A 1 -49.28 -15.83 -73.87
C MET A 1 -48.86 -15.77 -72.43
N LEU A 2 -49.53 -14.84 -71.67
CA LEU A 2 -50.53 -15.17 -70.67
C LEU A 2 -49.93 -16.00 -69.54
N ASP A 3 -49.90 -15.62 -68.30
CA ASP A 3 -50.80 -14.88 -67.47
C ASP A 3 -50.13 -14.52 -66.11
N ASN A 4 -50.48 -13.36 -65.61
CA ASN A 4 -50.36 -13.00 -64.19
C ASN A 4 -51.64 -13.54 -63.50
N PRO A 5 -51.70 -13.97 -62.26
CA PRO A 5 -52.02 -12.97 -61.24
C PRO A 5 -51.65 -13.28 -59.75
N MET A 6 -51.89 -12.27 -58.99
CA MET A 6 -52.34 -12.23 -57.58
C MET A 6 -51.31 -12.17 -56.44
N MET A 7 -51.08 -10.98 -56.14
CA MET A 7 -51.03 -10.26 -54.84
C MET A 7 -51.71 -11.00 -53.68
N LYS A 8 -50.92 -11.33 -52.65
CA LYS A 8 -51.43 -11.48 -51.28
C LYS A 8 -50.52 -10.68 -50.32
N ARG A 9 -51.09 -9.61 -49.81
CA ARG A 9 -50.59 -8.85 -48.69
C ARG A 9 -50.65 -9.73 -47.47
N CYS A 10 -49.49 -9.93 -46.77
CA CYS A 10 -49.48 -10.36 -45.39
C CYS A 10 -48.88 -9.20 -44.58
N ILE A 11 -49.73 -8.63 -43.76
CA ILE A 11 -49.41 -7.68 -42.71
C ILE A 11 -48.71 -8.51 -41.62
N GLY A 12 -47.42 -8.30 -41.44
CA GLY A 12 -46.65 -8.89 -40.35
C GLY A 12 -46.33 -7.84 -39.31
N MET A 13 -46.97 -7.99 -38.18
CA MET A 13 -46.81 -7.17 -36.97
C MET A 13 -45.35 -7.09 -36.57
N GLY A 14 -44.82 -5.86 -36.51
CA GLY A 14 -43.50 -5.57 -35.95
C GLY A 14 -43.49 -5.79 -34.43
N ALA A 15 -42.79 -6.82 -34.01
CA ALA A 15 -42.42 -6.98 -32.59
C ALA A 15 -41.25 -6.04 -32.29
N LEU A 16 -41.55 -5.00 -31.55
CA LEU A 16 -40.52 -4.07 -30.98
C LEU A 16 -39.78 -4.80 -29.88
N GLY A 17 -38.66 -5.40 -30.22
CA GLY A 17 -37.75 -6.03 -29.26
C GLY A 17 -37.04 -4.95 -28.46
N LEU A 18 -37.48 -4.73 -27.21
CA LEU A 18 -36.81 -3.88 -26.24
C LEU A 18 -35.53 -4.59 -25.77
N ALA A 19 -34.39 -4.23 -26.37
CA ALA A 19 -33.08 -4.72 -25.91
C ALA A 19 -32.75 -4.04 -24.57
N LEU A 20 -32.93 -4.77 -23.49
CA LEU A 20 -32.41 -4.42 -22.16
C LEU A 20 -30.88 -4.51 -22.21
N LEU A 21 -30.22 -3.37 -22.37
CA LEU A 21 -28.79 -3.23 -22.10
C LEU A 21 -28.58 -3.40 -20.59
N SER A 22 -28.22 -4.59 -20.17
CA SER A 22 -27.70 -4.81 -18.82
C SER A 22 -26.34 -4.14 -18.73
N ALA A 23 -26.29 -2.96 -18.09
CA ALA A 23 -25.04 -2.35 -17.69
C ALA A 23 -24.38 -3.27 -16.65
N VAL A 24 -23.35 -4.00 -17.06
CA VAL A 24 -22.45 -4.67 -16.15
C VAL A 24 -21.71 -3.56 -15.40
N ALA A 25 -22.12 -3.29 -14.17
CA ALA A 25 -21.34 -2.48 -13.26
C ALA A 25 -20.02 -3.27 -13.02
N VAL A 26 -18.95 -2.80 -13.64
CA VAL A 26 -17.60 -3.21 -13.27
C VAL A 26 -17.43 -2.70 -11.84
N ALA A 27 -17.52 -3.63 -10.87
CA ALA A 27 -17.13 -3.34 -9.51
C ALA A 27 -15.68 -2.87 -9.60
N ALA A 28 -15.42 -1.61 -9.17
CA ALA A 28 -14.07 -1.16 -8.96
C ALA A 28 -13.42 -2.15 -7.99
N ASP A 29 -12.27 -2.71 -8.37
CA ASP A 29 -11.46 -3.52 -7.47
C ASP A 29 -11.32 -2.76 -6.14
N PRO A 30 -11.45 -3.47 -5.00
CA PRO A 30 -11.23 -2.84 -3.70
C PRO A 30 -9.86 -2.17 -3.76
N ALA A 31 -9.80 -0.91 -3.35
CA ALA A 31 -8.63 -0.05 -3.44
C ALA A 31 -7.37 -0.85 -3.15
N SER A 32 -6.48 -0.93 -4.13
CA SER A 32 -5.30 -1.79 -4.10
C SER A 32 -4.47 -1.41 -2.88
N GLU A 33 -4.32 -2.32 -1.92
CA GLU A 33 -3.46 -2.13 -0.75
C GLU A 33 -1.99 -1.91 -1.15
N SER A 34 -1.68 -2.01 -2.43
CA SER A 34 -0.34 -1.93 -2.99
C SER A 34 -0.26 -0.94 -4.14
N GLY A 35 0.89 -0.28 -4.25
CA GLY A 35 1.23 0.59 -5.35
C GLY A 35 2.68 0.41 -5.79
N VAL A 36 2.95 0.79 -7.03
CA VAL A 36 4.27 0.69 -7.65
C VAL A 36 4.62 2.02 -8.30
N TYR A 37 5.83 2.47 -8.06
CA TYR A 37 6.45 3.55 -8.81
C TYR A 37 7.54 2.98 -9.70
N THR A 38 7.59 3.42 -10.95
CA THR A 38 8.68 3.13 -11.88
C THR A 38 9.12 4.43 -12.54
N GLY A 39 10.38 4.78 -12.39
CA GLY A 39 10.96 5.98 -12.98
C GLY A 39 12.40 6.17 -12.54
N HIS A 40 13.19 6.89 -13.35
CA HIS A 40 14.61 7.18 -13.07
C HIS A 40 15.46 5.91 -12.83
N ASP A 41 15.19 4.83 -13.56
CA ASP A 41 15.83 3.51 -13.39
C ASP A 41 15.68 2.95 -11.97
N LEU A 42 14.61 3.33 -11.27
CA LEU A 42 14.24 2.91 -9.93
C LEU A 42 12.82 2.36 -9.95
N VAL A 43 12.62 1.23 -9.29
CA VAL A 43 11.30 0.66 -9.00
C VAL A 43 11.11 0.63 -7.48
N VAL A 44 9.98 1.15 -7.02
CA VAL A 44 9.57 1.12 -5.61
C VAL A 44 8.19 0.50 -5.52
N HIS A 45 8.05 -0.54 -4.72
CA HIS A 45 6.78 -1.14 -4.35
C HIS A 45 6.43 -0.74 -2.93
N ALA A 46 5.18 -0.41 -2.68
CA ALA A 46 4.65 -0.20 -1.34
C ALA A 46 3.36 -1.00 -1.18
N GLN A 47 3.19 -1.68 -0.05
CA GLN A 47 2.00 -2.44 0.27
C GLN A 47 1.65 -2.25 1.74
N ALA A 48 0.46 -1.72 2.00
CA ALA A 48 -0.09 -1.71 3.35
C ALA A 48 -0.46 -3.13 3.77
N ARG A 49 -0.11 -3.49 5.01
CA ARG A 49 -0.41 -4.81 5.57
C ARG A 49 -1.65 -4.72 6.43
N THR A 50 -2.48 -5.76 6.38
CA THR A 50 -3.61 -5.86 7.31
C THR A 50 -3.12 -6.11 8.73
N PRO A 51 -3.90 -5.75 9.77
CA PRO A 51 -3.57 -6.11 11.15
C PRO A 51 -3.37 -7.61 11.34
N ASP A 52 -4.18 -8.45 10.68
CA ASP A 52 -4.07 -9.90 10.76
C ASP A 52 -2.80 -10.44 10.13
N GLN A 53 -2.41 -9.93 8.95
CA GLN A 53 -1.13 -10.28 8.33
C GLN A 53 0.05 -9.93 9.23
N THR A 54 0.02 -8.73 9.83
CA THR A 54 1.05 -8.25 10.74
C THR A 54 1.10 -9.12 11.99
N THR A 55 -0.06 -9.37 12.61
CA THR A 55 -0.18 -10.21 13.81
C THR A 55 0.31 -11.63 13.54
N ALA A 56 -0.15 -12.27 12.48
CA ALA A 56 0.25 -13.64 12.11
C ALA A 56 1.76 -13.73 11.86
N PHE A 57 2.33 -12.75 11.16
CA PHE A 57 3.77 -12.71 10.87
C PHE A 57 4.62 -12.66 12.14
N TYR A 58 4.28 -11.81 13.11
CA TYR A 58 5.07 -11.65 14.34
C TYR A 58 4.72 -12.72 15.38
N LEU A 59 3.46 -13.16 15.47
CA LEU A 59 3.05 -14.27 16.32
C LEU A 59 3.81 -15.56 15.96
N GLY A 60 3.88 -15.90 14.65
CA GLY A 60 4.65 -17.04 14.16
C GLY A 60 6.16 -16.98 14.46
N ARG A 61 6.67 -15.83 14.88
CA ARG A 61 8.07 -15.61 15.33
C ARG A 61 8.21 -15.51 16.84
N GLY A 62 7.16 -15.87 17.58
CA GLY A 62 7.19 -15.92 19.05
C GLY A 62 7.16 -14.55 19.73
N PHE A 63 6.61 -13.53 19.08
CA PHE A 63 6.47 -12.21 19.72
C PHE A 63 5.42 -12.26 20.83
N PRO A 64 5.69 -11.68 22.02
CA PRO A 64 4.76 -11.67 23.12
C PRO A 64 3.53 -10.80 22.83
N ALA A 65 2.38 -11.17 23.41
CA ALA A 65 1.10 -10.50 23.22
C ALA A 65 1.15 -8.97 23.45
N ALA A 66 1.94 -8.50 24.41
CA ALA A 66 2.13 -7.08 24.67
C ALA A 66 2.71 -6.34 23.45
N MET A 67 3.65 -6.95 22.71
CA MET A 67 4.19 -6.36 21.49
C MET A 67 3.18 -6.40 20.34
N LEU A 68 2.43 -7.49 20.20
CA LEU A 68 1.38 -7.62 19.18
C LEU A 68 0.29 -6.56 19.35
N LYS A 69 -0.08 -6.25 20.60
CA LYS A 69 -1.02 -5.16 20.91
C LYS A 69 -0.54 -3.80 20.41
N GLU A 70 0.75 -3.50 20.53
CA GLU A 70 1.33 -2.25 20.05
C GLU A 70 1.35 -2.20 18.51
N PHE A 71 1.57 -3.34 17.83
CA PHE A 71 1.50 -3.40 16.37
C PHE A 71 0.11 -3.03 15.84
N ASN A 72 -0.95 -3.50 16.50
CA ASN A 72 -2.32 -3.25 16.10
C ASN A 72 -2.74 -1.77 16.16
N GLN A 73 -1.96 -0.94 16.85
CA GLN A 73 -2.15 0.52 16.87
C GLN A 73 -1.42 1.23 15.73
N SER A 74 -0.77 0.49 14.82
CA SER A 74 0.04 1.03 13.73
C SER A 74 -0.40 0.45 12.40
N CYS A 75 -0.30 1.25 11.35
CA CYS A 75 -0.34 0.72 10.00
C CYS A 75 1.09 0.36 9.55
N PHE A 76 1.27 -0.85 9.07
CA PHE A 76 2.52 -1.34 8.51
C PHE A 76 2.47 -1.23 6.99
N VAL A 77 3.46 -0.58 6.41
CA VAL A 77 3.64 -0.52 4.96
C VAL A 77 4.95 -1.21 4.61
N THR A 78 4.87 -2.36 3.94
CA THR A 78 6.06 -3.02 3.40
C THR A 78 6.50 -2.26 2.15
N VAL A 79 7.75 -1.82 2.15
CA VAL A 79 8.36 -1.16 1.01
C VAL A 79 9.52 -2.02 0.53
N SER A 80 9.61 -2.20 -0.79
CA SER A 80 10.78 -2.79 -1.42
C SER A 80 11.19 -1.94 -2.62
N MET A 81 12.48 -1.91 -2.90
CA MET A 81 13.01 -1.13 -4.02
C MET A 81 14.25 -1.77 -4.62
N ARG A 82 14.48 -1.45 -5.89
CA ARG A 82 15.67 -1.80 -6.65
C ARG A 82 15.91 -0.73 -7.72
N HIS A 83 17.14 -0.44 -8.04
CA HIS A 83 17.50 0.45 -9.14
C HIS A 83 18.60 -0.16 -10.03
N THR A 84 18.62 0.27 -11.30
CA THR A 84 19.64 -0.13 -12.29
C THR A 84 20.53 1.05 -12.70
N ARG A 85 20.43 2.17 -11.98
CA ARG A 85 21.26 3.36 -12.19
C ARG A 85 22.73 3.03 -11.98
N PRO A 86 23.65 3.67 -12.70
CA PRO A 86 25.09 3.46 -12.52
C PRO A 86 25.64 4.11 -11.24
N ASP A 87 24.88 5.03 -10.62
CA ASP A 87 25.26 5.75 -9.42
C ASP A 87 24.50 5.24 -8.17
N VAL A 88 25.05 5.53 -7.02
CA VAL A 88 24.46 5.15 -5.72
C VAL A 88 23.15 5.91 -5.48
N VAL A 89 22.15 5.22 -4.93
CA VAL A 89 20.89 5.79 -4.44
C VAL A 89 20.87 5.73 -2.92
N TRP A 90 20.59 6.84 -2.26
CA TRP A 90 20.57 6.95 -0.81
C TRP A 90 19.16 6.79 -0.27
N LEU A 91 18.92 5.68 0.43
CA LEU A 91 17.69 5.43 1.17
C LEU A 91 17.73 6.17 2.51
N GLU A 92 16.81 7.10 2.71
CA GLU A 92 16.65 7.87 3.94
C GLU A 92 15.14 8.11 4.21
N PRO A 93 14.42 7.15 4.82
CA PRO A 93 12.98 7.28 5.05
C PRO A 93 12.57 8.52 5.86
N ALA A 94 13.47 9.13 6.61
CA ALA A 94 13.23 10.40 7.30
C ALA A 94 12.92 11.57 6.35
N ARG A 95 13.33 11.47 5.08
CA ARG A 95 13.07 12.46 4.02
C ARG A 95 11.73 12.22 3.31
N TRP A 96 11.07 11.10 3.59
CA TRP A 96 9.81 10.74 2.97
C TRP A 96 8.64 11.45 3.63
N ARG A 97 7.55 11.57 2.91
CA ARG A 97 6.31 12.17 3.43
C ARG A 97 5.14 11.26 3.11
N LEU A 98 4.34 10.99 4.13
CA LEU A 98 3.06 10.33 3.96
C LEU A 98 1.97 11.38 4.16
N ARG A 99 0.97 11.36 3.27
CA ARG A 99 -0.12 12.35 3.32
C ARG A 99 -1.46 11.66 3.19
N ASP A 100 -2.42 12.09 4.00
CA ASP A 100 -3.81 11.68 3.85
C ASP A 100 -4.47 12.35 2.63
N ALA A 101 -5.72 11.99 2.35
CA ALA A 101 -6.50 12.56 1.24
C ALA A 101 -6.68 14.09 1.32
N ASN A 102 -6.53 14.68 2.52
CA ASN A 102 -6.60 16.12 2.74
C ASN A 102 -5.23 16.81 2.66
N GLY A 103 -4.18 16.06 2.33
CA GLY A 103 -2.80 16.56 2.26
C GLY A 103 -2.09 16.70 3.61
N ARG A 104 -2.72 16.30 4.73
CA ARG A 104 -2.10 16.36 6.06
C ARG A 104 -1.02 15.30 6.18
N ILE A 105 0.07 15.66 6.85
CA ILE A 105 1.18 14.73 7.11
C ILE A 105 0.73 13.65 8.08
N ILE A 106 0.98 12.40 7.72
CA ILE A 106 0.83 11.22 8.59
C ILE A 106 2.18 10.97 9.25
N GLU A 107 2.17 10.87 10.58
CA GLU A 107 3.39 10.65 11.35
C GLU A 107 3.93 9.24 11.14
N ARG A 108 5.25 9.14 10.88
CA ARG A 108 5.97 7.88 10.83
C ARG A 108 6.41 7.49 12.25
N ARG A 109 6.14 6.24 12.62
CA ARG A 109 6.63 5.63 13.85
C ARG A 109 8.00 5.04 13.58
N ASP A 110 9.02 5.86 13.77
CA ASP A 110 10.42 5.53 13.48
C ASP A 110 11.06 4.63 14.56
N ARG A 111 12.35 4.37 14.41
CA ARG A 111 13.12 3.59 15.37
C ARG A 111 13.10 4.20 16.78
N HIS A 112 13.08 5.52 16.91
CA HIS A 112 13.05 6.19 18.22
C HIS A 112 11.69 6.00 18.90
N TYR A 113 10.60 6.10 18.13
CA TYR A 113 9.26 5.77 18.63
C TYR A 113 9.23 4.34 19.18
N TRP A 114 9.63 3.35 18.39
CA TRP A 114 9.58 1.95 18.80
C TRP A 114 10.50 1.64 19.98
N ASN A 115 11.68 2.23 20.05
CA ASN A 115 12.57 2.06 21.20
C ASN A 115 11.93 2.54 22.50
N ARG A 116 11.17 3.64 22.48
CA ARG A 116 10.41 4.10 23.66
C ARG A 116 9.31 3.13 24.04
N VAL A 117 8.53 2.65 23.06
CA VAL A 117 7.46 1.65 23.27
C VAL A 117 8.05 0.37 23.87
N TRP A 118 9.09 -0.17 23.27
CA TRP A 118 9.71 -1.41 23.75
C TRP A 118 10.30 -1.29 25.16
N LYS A 119 10.81 -0.14 25.50
CA LYS A 119 11.27 0.15 26.87
C LYS A 119 10.09 0.20 27.84
N ALA A 120 8.98 0.85 27.48
CA ALA A 120 7.83 0.99 28.34
C ALA A 120 7.16 -0.35 28.71
N ILE A 121 7.11 -1.29 27.76
CA ILE A 121 6.51 -2.61 27.98
C ILE A 121 7.54 -3.71 28.37
N ASN A 122 8.79 -3.36 28.62
CA ASN A 122 9.89 -4.30 28.90
C ASN A 122 9.99 -5.42 27.85
N ALA A 123 9.88 -5.06 26.56
CA ALA A 123 9.92 -6.02 25.46
C ALA A 123 11.24 -6.83 25.45
N PRO A 124 11.19 -8.16 25.19
CA PRO A 124 12.38 -9.02 25.16
C PRO A 124 13.40 -8.54 24.12
N HIS A 125 14.69 -8.61 24.47
CA HIS A 125 15.76 -8.15 23.59
C HIS A 125 15.77 -8.86 22.23
N ALA A 126 15.59 -10.18 22.20
CA ALA A 126 15.53 -10.97 20.96
C ALA A 126 14.39 -10.50 20.03
N SER A 127 13.19 -10.29 20.58
CA SER A 127 12.05 -9.81 19.81
C SER A 127 12.28 -8.39 19.28
N ARG A 128 12.90 -7.50 20.07
CA ARG A 128 13.30 -6.15 19.63
C ARG A 128 14.31 -6.20 18.48
N ALA A 129 15.31 -7.07 18.55
CA ALA A 129 16.30 -7.24 17.49
C ALA A 129 15.63 -7.76 16.21
N THR A 130 14.80 -8.81 16.32
CA THR A 130 14.05 -9.37 15.20
C THR A 130 13.12 -8.33 14.58
N PHE A 131 12.40 -7.53 15.37
CA PHE A 131 11.60 -6.42 14.87
C PHE A 131 12.45 -5.43 14.07
N GLY A 132 13.61 -5.04 14.62
CA GLY A 132 14.51 -4.10 13.95
C GLY A 132 14.96 -4.57 12.55
N TRP A 133 15.16 -5.88 12.38
CA TRP A 133 15.54 -6.45 11.07
C TRP A 133 14.39 -6.46 10.03
N THR A 134 13.15 -6.40 10.49
CA THR A 134 11.99 -6.33 9.59
C THR A 134 11.66 -4.92 9.15
N GLN A 135 12.30 -3.90 9.74
CA GLN A 135 12.08 -2.51 9.39
C GLN A 135 13.01 -2.07 8.24
N LEU A 136 12.51 -1.17 7.44
CA LEU A 136 13.32 -0.50 6.42
C LEU A 136 14.48 0.25 7.12
N PRO A 137 15.72 0.14 6.61
CA PRO A 137 16.84 0.88 7.18
C PRO A 137 16.60 2.39 7.23
N GLU A 138 16.97 3.05 8.33
CA GLU A 138 16.82 4.50 8.46
C GLU A 138 17.80 5.30 7.59
N SER A 139 18.90 4.70 7.22
CA SER A 139 19.87 5.23 6.25
C SER A 139 20.68 4.09 5.64
N ARG A 140 20.73 4.05 4.32
CA ARG A 140 21.54 3.07 3.57
C ARG A 140 21.87 3.61 2.18
N ASP A 141 23.08 3.37 1.71
CA ASP A 141 23.46 3.47 0.30
C ASP A 141 23.07 2.18 -0.41
N LEU A 142 22.49 2.31 -1.58
CA LEU A 142 22.10 1.21 -2.44
C LEU A 142 22.97 1.24 -3.69
N GLN A 143 23.63 0.12 -3.96
CA GLN A 143 24.40 -0.07 -5.17
C GLN A 143 23.50 -0.49 -6.33
N PRO A 144 23.92 -0.34 -7.59
CA PRO A 144 23.17 -0.84 -8.73
C PRO A 144 22.73 -2.31 -8.53
N ASP A 145 21.48 -2.60 -8.88
CA ASP A 145 20.86 -3.92 -8.75
C ASP A 145 20.73 -4.49 -7.33
N GLU A 146 21.12 -3.74 -6.31
CA GLU A 146 20.94 -4.16 -4.92
C GLU A 146 19.47 -4.00 -4.48
N PRO A 147 18.77 -5.10 -4.12
CA PRO A 147 17.44 -5.01 -3.58
C PRO A 147 17.47 -4.62 -2.10
N VAL A 148 16.54 -3.79 -1.70
CA VAL A 148 16.29 -3.53 -0.28
C VAL A 148 14.79 -3.58 -0.01
N GLY A 149 14.42 -4.05 1.16
CA GLY A 149 13.02 -4.08 1.61
C GLY A 149 12.91 -4.10 3.12
N GLY A 150 11.73 -3.71 3.59
CA GLY A 150 11.37 -3.70 5.00
C GLY A 150 10.08 -2.93 5.22
N ASN A 151 9.67 -2.84 6.47
CA ASN A 151 8.47 -2.12 6.84
C ASN A 151 8.79 -0.69 7.26
N ILE A 152 7.93 0.24 6.89
CA ILE A 152 7.74 1.49 7.62
C ILE A 152 6.43 1.38 8.40
N THR A 153 6.37 2.02 9.56
CA THR A 153 5.18 2.03 10.40
C THR A 153 4.70 3.47 10.58
N ILE A 154 3.39 3.65 10.54
CA ILE A 154 2.76 4.98 10.60
C ILE A 154 1.57 4.98 11.56
N VAL A 155 1.16 6.17 11.98
CA VAL A 155 -0.14 6.37 12.60
C VAL A 155 -1.22 5.99 11.57
N PRO A 156 -2.18 5.10 11.91
CA PRO A 156 -3.19 4.67 10.96
C PRO A 156 -4.02 5.86 10.44
N PRO A 157 -4.04 6.13 9.12
CA PRO A 157 -4.95 7.11 8.53
C PRO A 157 -6.37 6.56 8.44
N THR A 158 -7.36 7.45 8.42
CA THR A 158 -8.79 7.09 8.31
C THR A 158 -9.25 6.82 6.86
N GLY A 159 -8.36 6.89 5.88
CA GLY A 159 -8.70 6.70 4.47
C GLY A 159 -7.45 6.55 3.62
N PRO A 160 -7.58 6.66 2.29
CA PRO A 160 -6.46 6.54 1.38
C PRO A 160 -5.37 7.56 1.67
N PHE A 161 -4.12 7.15 1.46
CA PHE A 161 -2.96 8.00 1.64
C PHE A 161 -1.95 7.82 0.52
N SER A 162 -1.00 8.73 0.46
CA SER A 162 0.11 8.68 -0.47
C SER A 162 1.44 8.62 0.26
N LEU A 163 2.40 7.94 -0.37
CA LEU A 163 3.80 7.91 0.03
C LEU A 163 4.61 8.70 -1.00
N GLU A 164 5.11 9.87 -0.63
CA GLU A 164 6.11 10.62 -1.37
C GLU A 164 7.50 10.28 -0.83
N PHE A 165 8.38 9.83 -1.69
CA PHE A 165 9.75 9.51 -1.32
C PHE A 165 10.73 10.39 -2.07
N ARG A 166 11.90 10.60 -1.43
CA ARG A 166 13.02 11.39 -1.93
C ARG A 166 14.31 10.64 -1.73
N PHE A 167 15.06 10.47 -2.79
CA PHE A 167 16.36 9.82 -2.77
C PHE A 167 17.43 10.77 -3.26
N ALA A 168 18.45 11.00 -2.48
CA ALA A 168 19.68 11.59 -2.98
C ALA A 168 20.42 10.55 -3.83
N THR A 169 21.18 11.00 -4.82
CA THR A 169 21.94 10.12 -5.69
C THR A 169 23.42 10.51 -5.76
N GLY A 170 24.22 9.60 -6.29
CA GLY A 170 25.63 9.80 -6.51
C GLY A 170 26.49 9.71 -5.25
N LYS A 171 27.80 9.74 -5.44
CA LYS A 171 28.77 9.73 -4.36
C LYS A 171 28.56 10.96 -3.46
N ASN A 172 28.48 10.74 -2.15
CA ASN A 172 28.27 11.81 -1.15
C ASN A 172 26.96 12.62 -1.35
N LYS A 173 25.94 12.04 -1.99
CA LYS A 173 24.61 12.66 -2.20
C LYS A 173 24.67 13.93 -3.08
N THR A 174 25.60 14.02 -4.00
CA THR A 174 25.81 15.22 -4.85
C THR A 174 25.12 15.15 -6.20
N GLY A 175 24.49 14.02 -6.52
CA GLY A 175 23.73 13.83 -7.76
C GLY A 175 22.30 14.40 -7.69
N PRO A 176 21.57 14.36 -8.82
CA PRO A 176 20.18 14.81 -8.87
C PRO A 176 19.30 14.05 -7.88
N GLU A 177 18.40 14.75 -7.19
CA GLU A 177 17.42 14.10 -6.34
C GLU A 177 16.37 13.39 -7.18
N ILE A 178 15.99 12.16 -6.79
CA ILE A 178 14.84 11.46 -7.32
C ILE A 178 13.66 11.71 -6.38
N VAL A 179 12.55 12.18 -6.94
CA VAL A 179 11.29 12.33 -6.22
C VAL A 179 10.25 11.45 -6.91
N GLY A 180 9.56 10.63 -6.14
CA GLY A 180 8.49 9.79 -6.64
C GLY A 180 7.35 9.72 -5.65
N ARG A 181 6.19 9.23 -6.11
CA ARG A 181 4.99 9.14 -5.30
C ARG A 181 4.20 7.88 -5.65
N ILE A 182 3.66 7.25 -4.62
CA ILE A 182 2.67 6.16 -4.72
C ILE A 182 1.41 6.64 -4.05
N GLU A 183 0.28 6.57 -4.75
CA GLU A 183 -1.01 7.03 -4.27
C GLU A 183 -1.96 5.85 -4.00
N GLY A 184 -3.07 6.13 -3.29
CA GLY A 184 -4.16 5.17 -3.11
C GLY A 184 -3.87 4.05 -2.13
N LEU A 185 -2.80 4.14 -1.33
CA LEU A 185 -2.54 3.16 -0.28
C LEU A 185 -3.62 3.25 0.81
N VAL A 186 -4.09 2.12 1.31
CA VAL A 186 -5.13 2.05 2.35
C VAL A 186 -4.67 1.13 3.46
N CYS A 187 -4.66 1.65 4.70
CA CYS A 187 -4.54 0.81 5.89
C CYS A 187 -5.91 0.23 6.24
N GLN A 188 -6.00 -1.08 6.31
CA GLN A 188 -7.23 -1.70 6.80
C GLN A 188 -7.39 -1.48 8.31
N ALA A 189 -8.62 -1.20 8.74
CA ALA A 189 -8.98 -1.18 10.15
C ALA A 189 -9.05 -2.63 10.69
N GLN A 190 -8.84 -2.80 11.99
CA GLN A 190 -9.07 -4.08 12.64
C GLN A 190 -10.58 -4.37 12.65
N GLU A 191 -11.01 -5.58 12.26
CA GLU A 191 -12.45 -5.94 12.21
C GLU A 191 -13.20 -5.78 13.54
N SER A 192 -12.49 -5.75 14.67
CA SER A 192 -13.09 -5.55 16.00
C SER A 192 -13.81 -4.22 16.21
N ASP A 193 -13.51 -3.20 15.41
CA ASP A 193 -14.15 -1.88 15.54
C ASP A 193 -15.48 -1.78 14.77
N MET A 194 -15.80 -2.75 13.91
CA MET A 194 -17.03 -2.75 13.11
C MET A 194 -18.23 -3.42 13.82
N VAL A 195 -18.01 -4.21 14.86
CA VAL A 195 -19.08 -4.96 15.56
C VAL A 195 -19.83 -4.14 16.60
N THR A 196 -19.28 -3.01 17.06
CA THR A 196 -19.92 -2.17 18.09
C THR A 196 -20.83 -1.07 17.55
N GLY A 197 -21.03 -0.97 16.24
CA GLY A 197 -21.82 0.08 15.59
C GLY A 197 -23.29 -0.23 15.35
N ASN A 198 -23.80 -1.43 15.66
CA ASN A 198 -25.20 -1.82 15.45
C ASN A 198 -25.76 -2.55 16.68
N ALA A 199 -26.18 -1.78 17.67
CA ALA A 199 -27.20 -2.20 18.63
C ALA A 199 -28.37 -1.22 18.55
N PRO A 200 -29.62 -1.72 18.42
CA PRO A 200 -30.82 -0.92 18.26
C PRO A 200 -31.19 -0.11 19.53
#